data_9a21c8b481a7bb6d9da8e7e0e6de4a2f
#
_entry.id   9a21c8b481a7bb6d9da8e7e0e6de4a2f
#
_cell.length_a   1.000
_cell.length_b   1.000
_cell.length_c   1.000
_cell.angle_alpha   90.00
_cell.angle_beta   90.00
_cell.angle_gamma   90.00
#
_symmetry.space_group_name_H-M   'P 1'
#
loop_
_entity.id
_entity.type
_entity.pdbx_description
1 polymer ?
#
loop_
_entity_poly.entity_id
_entity_poly.type
_entity_poly.pdbx_seq_one_letter_code
_entity_poly.pdbx_strand_id
1 'polypeptide(L)'
;MNRRNFVKQQLAVSAVAALGPLGMYAGSSSRDAQAEKQQAGFNLKYAPHLGMFRHHAGDNPIDQLKFMADQGFTAFEDNGMKHRDKSLQEKMARTMEQNQIEMGVFVAHEISWSKPNLTSGDQDLREKFLKEIKESVEVAKRVNAKWVTVVPGFEDLRLDIQFQTAHVVESLKRAAEILEPHGIVMVLEPLNFMNHPGLFLKESPQAYQICKSVDSPSCKILFDI
;
A
#
# COMPACT_ATOMS: atom_id res chain seq x y z
N MET A 1 -20.79 3.82 28.65
CA MET A 1 -20.48 2.46 29.09
C MET A 1 -18.99 2.41 29.41
N ASN A 2 -18.61 2.08 30.67
CA ASN A 2 -17.26 2.32 31.19
C ASN A 2 -16.35 1.12 30.84
N ARG A 3 -15.12 1.36 30.34
CA ARG A 3 -14.14 0.33 29.91
C ARG A 3 -13.91 -0.80 30.94
N ARG A 4 -14.10 -0.55 32.20
CA ARG A 4 -13.97 -1.55 33.30
C ARG A 4 -15.06 -2.62 33.28
N ASN A 5 -16.23 -2.36 32.74
CA ASN A 5 -17.34 -3.32 32.72
C ASN A 5 -17.30 -4.27 31.51
N PHE A 6 -16.60 -3.90 30.44
CA PHE A 6 -16.40 -4.76 29.27
C PHE A 6 -15.48 -5.96 29.56
N VAL A 7 -14.43 -5.72 30.35
CA VAL A 7 -13.45 -6.79 30.71
C VAL A 7 -14.02 -7.82 31.69
N LYS A 8 -15.01 -7.47 32.51
CA LYS A 8 -15.61 -8.38 33.48
C LYS A 8 -16.66 -9.33 32.91
N GLN A 9 -17.22 -9.07 31.73
CA GLN A 9 -18.20 -9.94 31.07
C GLN A 9 -17.59 -11.10 30.27
N GLN A 10 -16.30 -11.08 29.99
CA GLN A 10 -15.61 -12.15 29.24
C GLN A 10 -15.09 -13.30 30.14
N LEU A 11 -15.18 -13.19 31.46
CA LEU A 11 -14.63 -14.16 32.41
C LEU A 11 -15.67 -15.10 33.06
N ALA A 12 -16.92 -15.09 32.66
CA ALA A 12 -18.01 -15.79 33.33
C ALA A 12 -18.69 -16.91 32.51
N VAL A 13 -18.04 -17.50 31.54
CA VAL A 13 -18.59 -18.68 30.83
C VAL A 13 -17.51 -19.75 30.71
N SER A 14 -17.21 -20.44 31.80
CA SER A 14 -16.53 -21.73 31.77
C SER A 14 -16.61 -22.40 33.16
N ALA A 15 -17.72 -23.03 33.52
CA ALA A 15 -17.75 -24.13 34.46
C ALA A 15 -19.15 -24.77 34.50
N VAL A 16 -19.38 -25.78 33.71
CA VAL A 16 -20.31 -26.86 34.06
C VAL A 16 -19.63 -28.18 33.75
N ALA A 17 -19.17 -28.86 34.75
CA ALA A 17 -18.67 -30.20 34.70
C ALA A 17 -19.89 -31.20 34.74
N ALA A 18 -19.93 -32.17 33.87
CA ALA A 18 -20.81 -33.33 34.01
C ALA A 18 -19.98 -34.59 34.19
N LEU A 19 -20.19 -35.24 35.31
CA LEU A 19 -19.69 -36.57 35.66
C LEU A 19 -20.41 -37.66 34.88
N GLY A 20 -19.66 -38.65 34.37
CA GLY A 20 -20.18 -39.90 33.86
C GLY A 20 -19.07 -40.94 33.59
N PRO A 21 -19.25 -42.25 33.65
CA PRO A 21 -18.28 -43.17 34.23
C PRO A 21 -17.28 -43.83 33.28
N LEU A 22 -16.27 -44.43 33.93
CA LEU A 22 -15.14 -45.20 33.40
C LEU A 22 -15.45 -46.19 32.27
N GLY A 23 -14.64 -46.12 31.21
CA GLY A 23 -14.39 -47.19 30.27
C GLY A 23 -12.93 -47.15 29.84
N MET A 24 -12.12 -48.08 30.33
CA MET A 24 -10.75 -48.35 29.91
C MET A 24 -10.70 -48.72 28.44
N TYR A 25 -9.93 -48.04 27.64
CA TYR A 25 -9.25 -48.62 26.47
C TYR A 25 -7.89 -47.96 26.30
N ALA A 26 -6.85 -48.75 26.51
CA ALA A 26 -5.50 -48.40 26.15
C ALA A 26 -5.34 -48.51 24.61
N GLY A 27 -4.93 -47.45 24.01
CA GLY A 27 -4.56 -47.40 22.60
C GLY A 27 -3.64 -46.18 22.37
N SER A 28 -2.34 -46.44 22.43
CA SER A 28 -1.31 -45.49 22.07
C SER A 28 -1.45 -45.07 20.61
N SER A 29 -1.77 -43.83 20.35
CA SER A 29 -1.36 -43.13 19.14
C SER A 29 -1.07 -41.69 19.50
N SER A 30 0.21 -41.39 19.55
CA SER A 30 0.73 -40.06 19.48
C SER A 30 0.25 -39.38 18.20
N ARG A 31 -0.92 -38.77 18.23
CA ARG A 31 -1.30 -37.76 17.25
C ARG A 31 -0.80 -36.46 17.82
N ASP A 32 0.27 -36.00 17.19
CA ASP A 32 0.73 -34.63 17.31
C ASP A 32 -0.49 -33.71 17.14
N ALA A 33 -0.92 -33.13 18.23
CA ALA A 33 -1.82 -31.98 18.21
C ALA A 33 -1.02 -30.80 17.65
N GLN A 34 -0.90 -30.75 16.32
CA GLN A 34 -0.73 -29.49 15.64
C GLN A 34 -2.02 -28.71 15.94
N ALA A 35 -1.96 -27.93 17.01
CA ALA A 35 -2.91 -26.87 17.19
C ALA A 35 -2.80 -26.00 15.93
N GLU A 36 -3.77 -26.15 15.03
CA GLU A 36 -4.04 -25.16 14.01
C GLU A 36 -4.21 -23.83 14.76
N LYS A 37 -3.17 -23.01 14.74
CA LYS A 37 -3.30 -21.61 15.06
C LYS A 37 -4.29 -21.07 14.04
N GLN A 38 -5.56 -21.03 14.39
CA GLN A 38 -6.52 -20.18 13.72
C GLN A 38 -6.00 -18.76 13.94
N GLN A 39 -5.21 -18.32 12.99
CA GLN A 39 -4.72 -16.96 12.94
C GLN A 39 -5.96 -16.10 12.73
N ALA A 40 -6.34 -15.36 13.77
CA ALA A 40 -7.43 -14.39 13.68
C ALA A 40 -6.97 -13.33 12.67
N GLY A 41 -7.35 -13.52 11.40
CA GLY A 41 -7.03 -12.58 10.33
C GLY A 41 -7.68 -11.24 10.62
N PHE A 42 -7.06 -10.18 10.15
CA PHE A 42 -7.65 -8.85 10.21
C PHE A 42 -8.89 -8.77 9.31
N ASN A 43 -9.92 -8.02 9.72
CA ASN A 43 -11.13 -7.80 8.92
C ASN A 43 -10.87 -6.91 7.69
N LEU A 44 -9.79 -6.12 7.71
CA LEU A 44 -9.35 -5.24 6.62
C LEU A 44 -7.95 -5.65 6.16
N LYS A 45 -7.61 -5.31 4.93
CA LYS A 45 -6.26 -5.48 4.41
C LYS A 45 -5.39 -4.33 4.93
N TYR A 46 -4.66 -4.59 5.98
CA TYR A 46 -3.61 -3.69 6.44
C TYR A 46 -2.32 -4.00 5.69
N ALA A 47 -1.66 -2.95 5.20
CA ALA A 47 -0.43 -3.05 4.42
C ALA A 47 0.74 -2.37 5.16
N PRO A 48 1.41 -3.06 6.09
CA PRO A 48 2.61 -2.50 6.71
C PRO A 48 3.73 -2.37 5.66
N HIS A 49 4.67 -1.46 5.94
CA HIS A 49 5.87 -1.27 5.10
C HIS A 49 7.13 -1.79 5.78
N LEU A 50 8.21 -1.92 5.01
CA LEU A 50 9.51 -2.36 5.54
C LEU A 50 10.02 -1.41 6.62
N GLY A 51 10.66 -2.02 7.63
CA GLY A 51 11.21 -1.32 8.79
C GLY A 51 10.27 -1.28 9.98
N MET A 52 8.95 -1.42 9.81
CA MET A 52 8.01 -1.46 10.95
C MET A 52 8.29 -2.63 11.89
N PHE A 53 8.74 -3.75 11.37
CA PHE A 53 9.02 -4.97 12.14
C PHE A 53 10.50 -5.33 12.23
N ARG A 54 11.41 -4.36 12.00
CA ARG A 54 12.86 -4.64 12.02
C ARG A 54 13.35 -5.22 13.34
N HIS A 55 12.75 -4.83 14.46
CA HIS A 55 13.12 -5.35 15.79
C HIS A 55 12.67 -6.80 16.05
N HIS A 56 11.77 -7.33 15.21
CA HIS A 56 11.26 -8.70 15.29
C HIS A 56 11.83 -9.61 14.21
N ALA A 57 12.00 -9.08 13.00
CA ALA A 57 12.36 -9.85 11.80
C ALA A 57 13.70 -9.44 11.18
N GLY A 58 14.43 -8.49 11.78
CA GLY A 58 15.67 -7.97 11.21
C GLY A 58 15.44 -7.04 10.01
N ASP A 59 16.52 -6.70 9.32
CA ASP A 59 16.51 -5.74 8.19
C ASP A 59 16.24 -6.41 6.82
N ASN A 60 16.26 -7.74 6.73
CA ASN A 60 16.04 -8.46 5.49
C ASN A 60 14.58 -8.33 5.04
N PRO A 61 14.27 -7.77 3.85
CA PRO A 61 12.91 -7.63 3.36
C PRO A 61 12.12 -8.95 3.29
N ILE A 62 12.77 -10.03 2.95
CA ILE A 62 12.12 -11.34 2.81
C ILE A 62 11.68 -11.88 4.18
N ASP A 63 12.51 -11.71 5.21
CA ASP A 63 12.18 -12.16 6.56
C ASP A 63 11.07 -11.28 7.17
N GLN A 64 11.07 -9.97 6.87
CA GLN A 64 9.98 -9.09 7.29
C GLN A 64 8.65 -9.46 6.61
N LEU A 65 8.64 -9.80 5.32
CA LEU A 65 7.44 -10.26 4.62
C LEU A 65 6.88 -11.55 5.24
N LYS A 66 7.75 -12.53 5.54
CA LYS A 66 7.33 -13.77 6.22
C LYS A 66 6.75 -13.47 7.60
N PHE A 67 7.42 -12.61 8.37
CA PHE A 67 6.92 -12.20 9.68
C PHE A 67 5.55 -11.53 9.58
N MET A 68 5.34 -10.63 8.61
CA MET A 68 4.03 -10.00 8.37
C MET A 68 2.95 -11.06 8.10
N ALA A 69 3.25 -12.06 7.24
CA ALA A 69 2.33 -13.16 6.98
C ALA A 69 2.02 -13.96 8.26
N ASP A 70 3.03 -14.28 9.05
CA ASP A 70 2.88 -15.00 10.33
C ASP A 70 2.04 -14.22 11.35
N GLN A 71 2.01 -12.89 11.24
CA GLN A 71 1.14 -12.02 12.05
C GLN A 71 -0.26 -11.83 11.46
N GLY A 72 -0.58 -12.43 10.31
CA GLY A 72 -1.89 -12.37 9.68
C GLY A 72 -2.11 -11.20 8.73
N PHE A 73 -1.07 -10.45 8.36
CA PHE A 73 -1.17 -9.44 7.33
C PHE A 73 -1.28 -10.08 5.95
N THR A 74 -2.21 -9.58 5.14
CA THR A 74 -2.50 -10.07 3.79
C THR A 74 -2.16 -9.05 2.71
N ALA A 75 -1.58 -7.93 3.09
CA ALA A 75 -1.09 -6.90 2.18
C ALA A 75 0.22 -6.30 2.70
N PHE A 76 0.95 -5.66 1.82
CA PHE A 76 2.24 -5.03 2.06
C PHE A 76 2.41 -3.84 1.13
N GLU A 77 3.04 -2.75 1.59
CA GLU A 77 3.40 -1.63 0.73
C GLU A 77 4.89 -1.31 0.81
N ASP A 78 5.42 -0.74 -0.27
CA ASP A 78 6.82 -0.33 -0.31
C ASP A 78 7.01 0.82 -1.30
N ASN A 79 7.03 2.05 -0.79
CA ASN A 79 7.25 3.25 -1.60
C ASN A 79 8.56 3.21 -2.41
N GLY A 80 9.56 2.47 -1.91
CA GLY A 80 10.86 2.30 -2.57
C GLY A 80 10.95 1.14 -3.57
N MET A 81 9.87 0.40 -3.83
CA MET A 81 9.92 -0.82 -4.66
C MET A 81 10.57 -0.60 -6.03
N LYS A 82 10.27 0.51 -6.68
CA LYS A 82 10.84 0.85 -8.00
C LYS A 82 12.37 0.92 -8.00
N HIS A 83 12.97 1.37 -6.90
CA HIS A 83 14.41 1.57 -6.76
C HIS A 83 15.17 0.34 -6.26
N ARG A 84 14.46 -0.75 -5.94
CA ARG A 84 15.10 -2.00 -5.54
C ARG A 84 15.67 -2.72 -6.75
N ASP A 85 16.75 -3.47 -6.54
CA ASP A 85 17.29 -4.34 -7.56
C ASP A 85 16.22 -5.32 -8.08
N LYS A 86 16.21 -5.55 -9.40
CA LYS A 86 15.25 -6.43 -10.06
C LYS A 86 15.21 -7.83 -9.40
N SER A 87 16.37 -8.37 -9.05
CA SER A 87 16.47 -9.67 -8.37
C SER A 87 15.80 -9.68 -7.00
N LEU A 88 15.87 -8.58 -6.26
CA LEU A 88 15.17 -8.43 -4.98
C LEU A 88 13.66 -8.27 -5.18
N GLN A 89 13.23 -7.46 -6.16
CA GLN A 89 11.81 -7.34 -6.52
C GLN A 89 11.20 -8.72 -6.83
N GLU A 90 11.89 -9.54 -7.62
CA GLU A 90 11.46 -10.90 -7.97
C GLU A 90 11.42 -11.85 -6.76
N LYS A 91 12.39 -11.73 -5.83
CA LYS A 91 12.37 -12.51 -4.57
C LYS A 91 11.19 -12.09 -3.68
N MET A 92 10.97 -10.77 -3.54
CA MET A 92 9.84 -10.23 -2.77
C MET A 92 8.52 -10.68 -3.38
N ALA A 93 8.36 -10.58 -4.71
CA ALA A 93 7.16 -11.02 -5.41
C ALA A 93 6.83 -12.51 -5.13
N ARG A 94 7.83 -13.40 -5.27
CA ARG A 94 7.65 -14.82 -4.94
C ARG A 94 7.29 -15.04 -3.47
N THR A 95 7.92 -14.29 -2.57
CA THR A 95 7.61 -14.41 -1.13
C THR A 95 6.20 -13.94 -0.83
N MET A 96 5.75 -12.84 -1.42
CA MET A 96 4.38 -12.35 -1.29
C MET A 96 3.38 -13.38 -1.82
N GLU A 97 3.60 -13.93 -3.00
CA GLU A 97 2.75 -14.96 -3.61
C GLU A 97 2.64 -16.22 -2.73
N GLN A 98 3.77 -16.75 -2.25
CA GLN A 98 3.82 -17.93 -1.38
C GLN A 98 3.11 -17.74 -0.05
N ASN A 99 3.06 -16.51 0.45
CA ASN A 99 2.44 -16.17 1.74
C ASN A 99 1.09 -15.44 1.59
N GLN A 100 0.52 -15.40 0.38
CA GLN A 100 -0.78 -14.76 0.10
C GLN A 100 -0.84 -13.28 0.51
N ILE A 101 0.27 -12.56 0.36
CA ILE A 101 0.38 -11.12 0.58
C ILE A 101 0.16 -10.39 -0.75
N GLU A 102 -0.76 -9.44 -0.80
CA GLU A 102 -0.95 -8.57 -1.96
C GLU A 102 0.00 -7.37 -1.88
N MET A 103 0.58 -6.98 -3.01
CA MET A 103 1.30 -5.71 -3.11
C MET A 103 0.30 -4.55 -3.09
N GLY A 104 0.51 -3.61 -2.18
CA GLY A 104 -0.21 -2.34 -2.11
C GLY A 104 0.36 -1.33 -3.09
N VAL A 105 0.75 -0.15 -2.60
CA VAL A 105 1.30 0.92 -3.44
C VAL A 105 2.82 0.93 -3.46
N PHE A 106 3.37 1.52 -4.53
CA PHE A 106 4.73 2.05 -4.58
C PHE A 106 4.75 3.35 -5.36
N VAL A 107 5.75 4.20 -5.13
CA VAL A 107 5.88 5.48 -5.82
C VAL A 107 6.31 5.27 -7.27
N ALA A 108 5.49 5.75 -8.23
CA ALA A 108 5.66 5.45 -9.65
C ALA A 108 6.76 6.28 -10.33
N HIS A 109 7.10 7.43 -9.78
CA HIS A 109 8.05 8.37 -10.40
C HIS A 109 8.86 9.09 -9.32
N GLU A 110 9.93 9.77 -9.74
CA GLU A 110 10.70 10.62 -8.85
C GLU A 110 9.88 11.88 -8.49
N ILE A 111 9.58 12.04 -7.21
CA ILE A 111 8.82 13.19 -6.70
C ILE A 111 9.76 14.40 -6.60
N SER A 112 9.39 15.52 -7.20
CA SER A 112 10.10 16.78 -7.05
C SER A 112 9.60 17.52 -5.80
N TRP A 113 10.42 17.54 -4.75
CA TRP A 113 10.08 18.10 -3.45
C TRP A 113 10.33 19.61 -3.30
N SER A 114 11.03 20.23 -4.24
CA SER A 114 11.49 21.62 -4.11
C SER A 114 11.46 22.44 -5.40
N LYS A 115 11.11 21.84 -6.51
CA LYS A 115 11.06 22.50 -7.82
C LYS A 115 9.78 22.13 -8.57
N PRO A 116 9.18 23.04 -9.34
CA PRO A 116 8.06 22.71 -10.21
C PRO A 116 8.39 21.53 -11.12
N ASN A 117 7.42 20.63 -11.27
CA ASN A 117 7.51 19.48 -12.16
C ASN A 117 6.27 19.44 -13.06
N LEU A 118 5.26 18.63 -12.74
CA LEU A 118 4.03 18.54 -13.55
C LEU A 118 3.24 19.85 -13.56
N THR A 119 3.46 20.72 -12.58
CA THR A 119 2.82 22.03 -12.43
C THR A 119 3.32 23.07 -13.43
N SER A 120 4.55 22.94 -13.91
CA SER A 120 5.20 23.95 -14.78
C SER A 120 4.67 23.96 -16.21
N GLY A 121 4.09 22.87 -16.70
CA GLY A 121 3.72 22.69 -18.10
C GLY A 121 4.91 22.41 -19.03
N ASP A 122 6.11 22.26 -18.48
CA ASP A 122 7.32 21.92 -19.23
C ASP A 122 7.20 20.55 -19.89
N GLN A 123 7.46 20.51 -21.21
CA GLN A 123 7.29 19.29 -21.99
C GLN A 123 8.36 18.24 -21.64
N ASP A 124 9.60 18.63 -21.44
CA ASP A 124 10.69 17.71 -21.13
C ASP A 124 10.47 17.03 -19.76
N LEU A 125 10.00 17.79 -18.77
CA LEU A 125 9.64 17.25 -17.45
C LEU A 125 8.45 16.28 -17.55
N ARG A 126 7.46 16.59 -18.38
CA ARG A 126 6.34 15.70 -18.65
C ARG A 126 6.81 14.41 -19.33
N GLU A 127 7.67 14.50 -20.34
CA GLU A 127 8.21 13.32 -21.05
C GLU A 127 9.03 12.45 -20.11
N LYS A 128 9.85 13.04 -19.23
CA LYS A 128 10.57 12.32 -18.16
C LYS A 128 9.58 11.56 -17.27
N PHE A 129 8.55 12.24 -16.78
CA PHE A 129 7.49 11.62 -15.96
C PHE A 129 6.82 10.44 -16.66
N LEU A 130 6.41 10.60 -17.93
CA LEU A 130 5.75 9.54 -18.70
C LEU A 130 6.68 8.34 -18.95
N LYS A 131 7.99 8.58 -19.13
CA LYS A 131 8.99 7.52 -19.18
C LYS A 131 9.02 6.74 -17.87
N GLU A 132 9.06 7.43 -16.75
CA GLU A 132 9.07 6.81 -15.42
C GLU A 132 7.79 6.01 -15.15
N ILE A 133 6.62 6.47 -15.63
CA ILE A 133 5.36 5.72 -15.57
C ILE A 133 5.45 4.42 -16.38
N LYS A 134 6.02 4.45 -17.59
CA LYS A 134 6.24 3.23 -18.41
C LYS A 134 7.17 2.23 -17.69
N GLU A 135 8.23 2.70 -17.07
CA GLU A 135 9.12 1.87 -16.25
C GLU A 135 8.39 1.25 -15.06
N SER A 136 7.49 2.01 -14.43
CA SER A 136 6.69 1.55 -13.31
C SER A 136 5.66 0.48 -13.69
N VAL A 137 5.18 0.46 -14.93
CA VAL A 137 4.37 -0.65 -15.45
C VAL A 137 5.14 -1.99 -15.37
N GLU A 138 6.43 -1.98 -15.74
CA GLU A 138 7.25 -3.20 -15.67
C GLU A 138 7.54 -3.65 -14.24
N VAL A 139 7.68 -2.70 -13.31
CA VAL A 139 7.80 -3.01 -11.88
C VAL A 139 6.48 -3.58 -11.37
N ALA A 140 5.35 -2.92 -11.64
CA ALA A 140 4.03 -3.37 -11.22
C ALA A 140 3.72 -4.80 -11.69
N LYS A 141 4.00 -5.12 -12.96
CA LYS A 141 3.87 -6.49 -13.49
C LYS A 141 4.72 -7.50 -12.71
N ARG A 142 5.95 -7.12 -12.37
CA ARG A 142 6.90 -8.00 -11.67
C ARG A 142 6.46 -8.32 -10.25
N VAL A 143 5.90 -7.34 -9.54
CA VAL A 143 5.48 -7.50 -8.15
C VAL A 143 3.96 -7.67 -7.99
N ASN A 144 3.23 -7.83 -9.10
CA ASN A 144 1.76 -7.94 -9.14
C ASN A 144 1.04 -6.78 -8.44
N ALA A 145 1.58 -5.55 -8.57
CA ALA A 145 0.95 -4.36 -8.03
C ALA A 145 -0.15 -3.84 -8.95
N LYS A 146 -1.27 -3.42 -8.36
CA LYS A 146 -2.39 -2.78 -9.06
C LYS A 146 -2.42 -1.26 -8.84
N TRP A 147 -1.70 -0.77 -7.85
CA TRP A 147 -1.75 0.60 -7.39
C TRP A 147 -0.35 1.21 -7.41
N VAL A 148 -0.26 2.46 -7.86
CA VAL A 148 0.98 3.23 -7.84
C VAL A 148 0.70 4.64 -7.35
N THR A 149 1.53 5.16 -6.45
CA THR A 149 1.39 6.52 -5.93
C THR A 149 1.98 7.53 -6.91
N VAL A 150 1.23 8.60 -7.16
CA VAL A 150 1.66 9.76 -7.96
C VAL A 150 1.44 11.05 -7.18
N VAL A 151 2.51 11.84 -7.03
CA VAL A 151 2.49 13.17 -6.43
C VAL A 151 2.88 14.21 -7.48
N PRO A 152 2.04 15.20 -7.81
CA PRO A 152 2.31 16.16 -8.89
C PRO A 152 3.57 17.01 -8.73
N GLY A 153 4.11 17.07 -7.51
CA GLY A 153 5.34 17.80 -7.20
C GLY A 153 5.09 19.21 -6.66
N PHE A 154 6.09 20.06 -6.78
CA PHE A 154 6.14 21.40 -6.17
C PHE A 154 5.34 22.41 -6.99
N GLU A 155 4.79 23.45 -6.33
CA GLU A 155 4.11 24.59 -6.99
C GLU A 155 5.08 25.42 -7.83
N ASP A 156 4.62 25.93 -8.96
CA ASP A 156 5.31 27.01 -9.68
C ASP A 156 4.71 28.36 -9.27
N LEU A 157 5.39 29.07 -8.36
CA LEU A 157 4.94 30.36 -7.84
C LEU A 157 4.85 31.48 -8.89
N ARG A 158 5.28 31.22 -10.13
CA ARG A 158 5.17 32.14 -11.27
C ARG A 158 3.88 31.96 -12.06
N LEU A 159 3.11 30.89 -11.77
CA LEU A 159 1.89 30.52 -12.47
C LEU A 159 0.69 30.51 -11.51
N ASP A 160 -0.44 30.97 -11.99
CA ASP A 160 -1.69 30.81 -11.27
C ASP A 160 -2.03 29.32 -11.09
N ILE A 161 -2.68 28.98 -9.98
CA ILE A 161 -3.00 27.61 -9.61
C ILE A 161 -3.86 26.90 -10.66
N GLN A 162 -4.68 27.64 -11.42
CA GLN A 162 -5.54 27.09 -12.47
C GLN A 162 -4.71 26.59 -13.67
N PHE A 163 -3.66 27.32 -14.06
CA PHE A 163 -2.74 26.87 -15.11
C PHE A 163 -1.98 25.64 -14.65
N GLN A 164 -1.47 25.63 -13.42
CA GLN A 164 -0.79 24.46 -12.85
C GLN A 164 -1.70 23.24 -12.83
N THR A 165 -2.97 23.42 -12.43
CA THR A 165 -3.97 22.34 -12.45
C THR A 165 -4.17 21.79 -13.86
N ALA A 166 -4.27 22.64 -14.87
CA ALA A 166 -4.42 22.21 -16.27
C ALA A 166 -3.21 21.39 -16.75
N HIS A 167 -1.99 21.81 -16.41
CA HIS A 167 -0.76 21.09 -16.76
C HIS A 167 -0.67 19.72 -16.07
N VAL A 168 -1.05 19.67 -14.79
CA VAL A 168 -1.12 18.42 -14.03
C VAL A 168 -2.13 17.47 -14.66
N VAL A 169 -3.36 17.95 -14.94
CA VAL A 169 -4.42 17.13 -15.58
C VAL A 169 -3.97 16.57 -16.93
N GLU A 170 -3.31 17.38 -17.76
CA GLU A 170 -2.79 16.92 -19.05
C GLU A 170 -1.75 15.80 -18.88
N SER A 171 -0.82 15.97 -17.95
CA SER A 171 0.21 14.96 -17.67
C SER A 171 -0.39 13.66 -17.14
N LEU A 172 -1.40 13.75 -16.27
CA LEU A 172 -2.07 12.57 -15.70
C LEU A 172 -2.97 11.86 -16.72
N LYS A 173 -3.60 12.57 -17.65
CA LYS A 173 -4.32 11.93 -18.78
C LYS A 173 -3.41 11.03 -19.60
N ARG A 174 -2.24 11.54 -19.98
CA ARG A 174 -1.24 10.75 -20.72
C ARG A 174 -0.68 9.59 -19.88
N ALA A 175 -0.52 9.77 -18.58
CA ALA A 175 -0.14 8.67 -17.68
C ALA A 175 -1.24 7.59 -17.59
N ALA A 176 -2.51 7.99 -17.54
CA ALA A 176 -3.64 7.07 -17.53
C ALA A 176 -3.68 6.22 -18.81
N GLU A 177 -3.46 6.82 -19.98
CA GLU A 177 -3.37 6.10 -21.27
C GLU A 177 -2.28 4.99 -21.26
N ILE A 178 -1.21 5.18 -20.48
CA ILE A 178 -0.15 4.17 -20.32
C ILE A 178 -0.58 3.08 -19.32
N LEU A 179 -1.29 3.43 -18.24
CA LEU A 179 -1.61 2.52 -17.14
C LEU A 179 -2.85 1.66 -17.41
N GLU A 180 -3.89 2.23 -18.06
CA GLU A 180 -5.18 1.58 -18.32
C GLU A 180 -5.06 0.21 -19.01
N PRO A 181 -4.25 0.05 -20.08
CA PRO A 181 -4.12 -1.24 -20.75
C PRO A 181 -3.57 -2.36 -19.86
N HIS A 182 -2.98 -1.99 -18.73
CA HIS A 182 -2.39 -2.92 -17.77
C HIS A 182 -3.21 -3.10 -16.50
N GLY A 183 -4.38 -2.43 -16.40
CA GLY A 183 -5.22 -2.46 -15.21
C GLY A 183 -4.55 -1.87 -13.97
N ILE A 184 -3.56 -0.98 -14.17
CA ILE A 184 -2.85 -0.30 -13.09
C ILE A 184 -3.53 1.05 -12.83
N VAL A 185 -3.70 1.39 -11.56
CA VAL A 185 -4.34 2.63 -11.13
C VAL A 185 -3.33 3.51 -10.42
N MET A 186 -3.11 4.72 -10.93
CA MET A 186 -2.41 5.74 -10.16
C MET A 186 -3.32 6.32 -9.11
N VAL A 187 -2.81 6.44 -7.90
CA VAL A 187 -3.49 7.08 -6.78
C VAL A 187 -2.78 8.38 -6.44
N LEU A 188 -3.53 9.47 -6.50
CA LEU A 188 -3.02 10.81 -6.20
C LEU A 188 -3.03 11.00 -4.70
N GLU A 189 -1.89 11.32 -4.12
CA GLU A 189 -1.71 11.53 -2.69
C GLU A 189 -1.67 13.02 -2.35
N PRO A 190 -2.73 13.58 -1.74
CA PRO A 190 -2.66 14.90 -1.12
C PRO A 190 -1.77 14.87 0.11
N LEU A 191 -0.74 15.70 0.14
CA LEU A 191 0.22 15.75 1.23
C LEU A 191 0.04 17.02 2.05
N ASN A 192 -0.03 16.88 3.37
CA ASN A 192 -0.24 18.00 4.25
C ASN A 192 0.89 19.04 4.16
N PHE A 193 0.52 20.31 4.13
CA PHE A 193 1.46 21.42 3.92
C PHE A 193 2.42 21.67 5.11
N MET A 194 2.11 21.14 6.28
CA MET A 194 2.97 21.30 7.47
C MET A 194 4.27 20.50 7.33
N ASN A 195 4.15 19.25 6.86
CA ASN A 195 5.30 18.36 6.67
C ASN A 195 5.88 18.46 5.25
N HIS A 196 5.07 18.92 4.29
CA HIS A 196 5.43 18.99 2.87
C HIS A 196 5.13 20.39 2.29
N PRO A 197 5.79 21.45 2.80
CA PRO A 197 5.52 22.82 2.35
C PRO A 197 5.87 22.99 0.88
N GLY A 198 5.01 23.72 0.15
CA GLY A 198 5.21 24.04 -1.26
C GLY A 198 4.80 22.96 -2.25
N LEU A 199 4.30 21.81 -1.82
CA LEU A 199 3.70 20.86 -2.74
C LEU A 199 2.35 21.35 -3.27
N PHE A 200 2.09 21.06 -4.54
CA PHE A 200 0.90 21.50 -5.25
C PHE A 200 -0.38 20.83 -4.73
N LEU A 201 -0.36 19.50 -4.56
CA LEU A 201 -1.53 18.74 -4.16
C LEU A 201 -1.58 18.60 -2.63
N LYS A 202 -2.51 19.32 -1.99
CA LYS A 202 -2.58 19.43 -0.52
C LYS A 202 -3.88 18.89 0.08
N GLU A 203 -4.97 18.87 -0.71
CA GLU A 203 -6.30 18.64 -0.18
C GLU A 203 -7.08 17.62 -1.03
N SER A 204 -7.90 16.80 -0.37
CA SER A 204 -8.74 15.80 -1.03
C SER A 204 -9.75 16.41 -2.03
N PRO A 205 -10.38 17.58 -1.79
CA PRO A 205 -11.24 18.23 -2.79
C PRO A 205 -10.50 18.60 -4.07
N GLN A 206 -9.25 19.06 -3.97
CA GLN A 206 -8.37 19.35 -5.11
C GLN A 206 -8.07 18.06 -5.89
N ALA A 207 -7.69 16.98 -5.19
CA ALA A 207 -7.46 15.67 -5.81
C ALA A 207 -8.72 15.15 -6.51
N TYR A 208 -9.89 15.32 -5.90
CA TYR A 208 -11.17 14.94 -6.50
C TYR A 208 -11.44 15.68 -7.81
N GLN A 209 -11.25 17.01 -7.82
CA GLN A 209 -11.39 17.82 -9.03
C GLN A 209 -10.45 17.36 -10.15
N ILE A 210 -9.19 17.07 -9.81
CA ILE A 210 -8.19 16.57 -10.76
C ILE A 210 -8.61 15.20 -11.30
N CYS A 211 -8.97 14.23 -10.45
CA CYS A 211 -9.42 12.91 -10.87
C CYS A 211 -10.66 12.99 -11.79
N LYS A 212 -11.62 13.88 -11.48
CA LYS A 212 -12.79 14.13 -12.33
C LYS A 212 -12.40 14.72 -13.68
N SER A 213 -11.39 15.59 -13.72
CA SER A 213 -10.91 16.22 -14.95
C SER A 213 -10.08 15.26 -15.80
N VAL A 214 -9.34 14.34 -15.18
CA VAL A 214 -8.63 13.26 -15.88
C VAL A 214 -9.60 12.27 -16.51
N ASP A 215 -10.70 11.98 -15.81
CA ASP A 215 -11.82 11.13 -16.27
C ASP A 215 -11.38 9.73 -16.70
N SER A 216 -10.54 9.07 -15.89
CA SER A 216 -10.01 7.73 -16.14
C SER A 216 -10.25 6.79 -14.96
N PRO A 217 -10.57 5.50 -15.21
CA PRO A 217 -10.58 4.48 -14.17
C PRO A 217 -9.21 4.29 -13.53
N SER A 218 -8.12 4.61 -14.23
CA SER A 218 -6.73 4.51 -13.76
C SER A 218 -6.23 5.75 -13.01
N CYS A 219 -7.14 6.66 -12.59
CA CYS A 219 -6.80 7.81 -11.76
C CYS A 219 -7.75 7.92 -10.58
N LYS A 220 -7.26 7.72 -9.37
CA LYS A 220 -8.01 7.73 -8.11
C LYS A 220 -7.27 8.53 -7.04
N ILE A 221 -7.89 8.68 -5.88
CA ILE A 221 -7.31 9.37 -4.72
C ILE A 221 -6.75 8.34 -3.75
N LEU A 222 -5.55 8.58 -3.25
CA LEU A 222 -5.06 7.98 -2.00
C LEU A 222 -5.52 8.92 -0.87
N PHE A 223 -6.27 8.38 0.08
CA PHE A 223 -6.74 9.13 1.24
C PHE A 223 -5.86 8.77 2.44
N ASP A 224 -4.98 9.67 2.81
CA ASP A 224 -4.14 9.60 3.99
C ASP A 224 -4.73 10.49 5.10
N ILE A 225 -4.65 10.02 6.37
CA ILE A 225 -5.31 10.66 7.52
C ILE A 225 -4.25 11.25 8.46
#